data_4437500a34dbcb4a50146ada8e657ee4
#
_entry.id   4437500a34dbcb4a50146ada8e657ee4
#
_cell.length_a   1.000
_cell.length_b   1.000
_cell.length_c   1.000
_cell.angle_alpha   90.00
_cell.angle_beta   90.00
_cell.angle_gamma   90.00
#
_symmetry.space_group_name_H-M   'P 1'
#
loop_
_entity.id
_entity.type
_entity.pdbx_description
1 polymer ?
#
loop_
_entity_poly.entity_id
_entity_poly.type
_entity_poly.pdbx_seq_one_letter_code
_entity_poly.pdbx_strand_id
1 'polypeptide(L)'
;MALADIIGRIESDAGAEARALTDGAKARAEAMLARAKRDGQHDRDRTLLEARHDAESRAATLLANARLSARDEMLGAKRALVERVLLEAEERLLALDDDAYARLIAKGIVQSARGGDVVRVAAADRKRLAGLSTWVADVADEAGRELELVYLPEDADLAHGVVLEADRVSAEVSPASMVAGRRNELMAIATARLFPDEEA
;
A
#
# COMPACT_ATOMS: atom_id res chain seq x y z
N MET A 1 -89.72 59.35 -1.00
CA MET A 1 -88.65 58.55 -0.37
C MET A 1 -88.14 59.33 0.82
N ALA A 2 -88.26 58.80 2.03
CA ALA A 2 -87.85 59.43 3.25
C ALA A 2 -86.33 59.33 3.39
N LEU A 3 -85.67 60.34 3.92
CA LEU A 3 -84.23 60.41 4.18
C LEU A 3 -83.71 59.14 4.94
N ALA A 4 -84.56 58.58 5.82
CA ALA A 4 -84.30 57.33 6.56
C ALA A 4 -84.06 56.10 5.63
N ASP A 5 -84.80 55.98 4.51
CA ASP A 5 -84.66 54.88 3.56
C ASP A 5 -83.34 54.91 2.83
N ILE A 6 -82.81 56.14 2.55
CA ILE A 6 -81.52 56.32 1.90
C ILE A 6 -80.39 55.98 2.87
N ILE A 7 -80.46 56.43 4.11
CA ILE A 7 -79.45 56.11 5.16
C ILE A 7 -79.41 54.62 5.41
N GLY A 8 -80.64 53.97 5.60
CA GLY A 8 -80.71 52.53 5.81
C GLY A 8 -80.08 51.70 4.65
N ARG A 9 -80.22 52.19 3.41
CA ARG A 9 -79.66 51.57 2.24
C ARG A 9 -78.15 51.73 2.20
N ILE A 10 -77.59 52.94 2.52
CA ILE A 10 -76.17 53.17 2.60
C ILE A 10 -75.55 52.31 3.69
N GLU A 11 -76.14 52.21 4.87
CA GLU A 11 -75.65 51.35 5.97
C GLU A 11 -75.68 49.89 5.59
N SER A 12 -76.73 49.43 4.92
CA SER A 12 -76.83 48.04 4.43
C SER A 12 -75.74 47.74 3.38
N ASP A 13 -75.58 48.64 2.40
CA ASP A 13 -74.59 48.48 1.34
C ASP A 13 -73.13 48.52 1.90
N ALA A 14 -72.85 49.48 2.81
CA ALA A 14 -71.58 49.57 3.51
C ALA A 14 -71.30 48.32 4.38
N GLY A 15 -72.35 47.80 5.07
CA GLY A 15 -72.21 46.55 5.84
C GLY A 15 -71.98 45.31 4.97
N ALA A 16 -72.57 45.26 3.78
CA ALA A 16 -72.36 44.19 2.82
C ALA A 16 -70.90 44.25 2.24
N GLU A 17 -70.45 45.44 1.88
CA GLU A 17 -69.08 45.63 1.36
C GLU A 17 -68.01 45.32 2.41
N ALA A 18 -68.21 45.76 3.65
CA ALA A 18 -67.26 45.42 4.76
C ALA A 18 -67.22 43.90 5.01
N ARG A 19 -68.36 43.19 4.94
CA ARG A 19 -68.37 41.72 5.04
C ARG A 19 -67.63 41.07 3.86
N ALA A 20 -67.92 41.51 2.64
CA ALA A 20 -67.21 40.96 1.44
C ALA A 20 -65.75 41.18 1.48
N LEU A 21 -65.25 42.35 1.94
CA LEU A 21 -63.83 42.63 2.14
C LEU A 21 -63.21 41.71 3.21
N THR A 22 -63.89 41.54 4.34
CA THR A 22 -63.45 40.69 5.46
C THR A 22 -63.36 39.22 5.06
N ASP A 23 -64.42 38.73 4.40
CA ASP A 23 -64.46 37.32 3.95
C ASP A 23 -63.48 37.08 2.82
N GLY A 24 -63.25 38.01 1.92
CA GLY A 24 -62.17 37.96 0.91
C GLY A 24 -60.77 37.98 1.53
N ALA A 25 -60.53 38.72 2.61
CA ALA A 25 -59.27 38.74 3.33
C ALA A 25 -59.03 37.42 4.07
N LYS A 26 -60.09 36.84 4.74
CA LYS A 26 -59.97 35.54 5.40
C LYS A 26 -59.71 34.42 4.40
N ALA A 27 -60.37 34.37 3.27
CA ALA A 27 -60.15 33.36 2.25
C ALA A 27 -58.68 33.42 1.67
N ARG A 28 -58.21 34.67 1.48
CA ARG A 28 -56.78 34.86 1.06
C ARG A 28 -55.80 34.39 2.13
N ALA A 29 -56.07 34.71 3.40
CA ALA A 29 -55.21 34.24 4.51
C ALA A 29 -55.21 32.71 4.62
N GLU A 30 -56.33 32.06 4.52
CA GLU A 30 -56.49 30.60 4.52
C GLU A 30 -55.74 29.96 3.34
N ALA A 31 -55.87 30.53 2.14
CA ALA A 31 -55.17 30.05 0.96
C ALA A 31 -53.66 30.21 1.11
N MET A 32 -53.17 31.33 1.68
CA MET A 32 -51.75 31.54 1.98
C MET A 32 -51.23 30.51 3.00
N LEU A 33 -51.96 30.28 4.08
CA LEU A 33 -51.56 29.27 5.09
C LEU A 33 -51.54 27.85 4.51
N ALA A 34 -52.53 27.50 3.71
CA ALA A 34 -52.59 26.19 3.05
C ALA A 34 -51.40 25.99 2.06
N ARG A 35 -51.07 27.07 1.34
CA ARG A 35 -49.87 27.04 0.44
C ARG A 35 -48.57 26.90 1.24
N ALA A 36 -48.38 27.74 2.26
CA ALA A 36 -47.15 27.68 3.09
C ALA A 36 -46.96 26.31 3.77
N LYS A 37 -48.07 25.68 4.23
CA LYS A 37 -48.01 24.31 4.78
C LYS A 37 -47.57 23.28 3.73
N ARG A 38 -48.11 23.35 2.51
CA ARG A 38 -47.72 22.44 1.42
C ARG A 38 -46.25 22.63 1.02
N ASP A 39 -45.86 23.90 0.85
CA ASP A 39 -44.48 24.24 0.49
C ASP A 39 -43.47 23.75 1.58
N GLY A 40 -43.83 23.99 2.86
CA GLY A 40 -43.04 23.52 4.00
C GLY A 40 -42.94 21.98 4.11
N GLN A 41 -44.03 21.26 3.80
CA GLN A 41 -44.02 19.80 3.73
C GLN A 41 -43.11 19.30 2.60
N HIS A 42 -43.24 19.89 1.42
CA HIS A 42 -42.42 19.54 0.26
C HIS A 42 -40.89 19.78 0.53
N ASP A 43 -40.56 20.93 1.12
CA ASP A 43 -39.21 21.26 1.48
C ASP A 43 -38.63 20.28 2.53
N ARG A 44 -39.44 19.94 3.54
CA ARG A 44 -39.03 18.93 4.53
C ARG A 44 -38.75 17.56 3.89
N ASP A 45 -39.65 17.10 3.02
CA ASP A 45 -39.51 15.80 2.38
C ASP A 45 -38.29 15.76 1.47
N ARG A 46 -38.04 16.85 0.73
CA ARG A 46 -36.82 17.02 -0.08
C ARG A 46 -35.56 16.97 0.79
N THR A 47 -35.51 17.76 1.86
CA THR A 47 -34.36 17.80 2.78
C THR A 47 -34.09 16.46 3.42
N LEU A 48 -35.14 15.71 3.81
CA LEU A 48 -34.97 14.37 4.37
C LEU A 48 -34.43 13.37 3.34
N LEU A 49 -34.87 13.47 2.09
CA LEU A 49 -34.39 12.60 1.01
C LEU A 49 -32.93 12.88 0.68
N GLU A 50 -32.57 14.15 0.58
CA GLU A 50 -31.17 14.57 0.38
C GLU A 50 -30.27 14.12 1.54
N ALA A 51 -30.70 14.33 2.78
CA ALA A 51 -29.93 13.90 3.97
C ALA A 51 -29.76 12.38 4.05
N ARG A 52 -30.77 11.60 3.66
CA ARG A 52 -30.64 10.12 3.58
C ARG A 52 -29.65 9.70 2.51
N HIS A 53 -29.74 10.28 1.33
CA HIS A 53 -28.81 9.99 0.24
C HIS A 53 -27.36 10.32 0.63
N ASP A 54 -27.13 11.48 1.25
CA ASP A 54 -25.82 11.88 1.76
C ASP A 54 -25.31 10.93 2.83
N ALA A 55 -26.17 10.50 3.75
CA ALA A 55 -25.79 9.56 4.81
C ALA A 55 -25.40 8.19 4.23
N GLU A 56 -26.18 7.67 3.27
CA GLU A 56 -25.90 6.41 2.58
C GLU A 56 -24.58 6.50 1.79
N SER A 57 -24.34 7.59 1.07
CA SER A 57 -23.11 7.83 0.33
C SER A 57 -21.89 7.88 1.25
N ARG A 58 -21.99 8.62 2.38
CA ARG A 58 -20.90 8.67 3.39
C ARG A 58 -20.64 7.30 4.02
N ALA A 59 -21.68 6.55 4.35
CA ALA A 59 -21.54 5.20 4.90
C ALA A 59 -20.85 4.26 3.92
N ALA A 60 -21.23 4.29 2.63
CA ALA A 60 -20.58 3.51 1.58
C ALA A 60 -19.11 3.87 1.42
N THR A 61 -18.77 5.15 1.43
CA THR A 61 -17.39 5.65 1.35
C THR A 61 -16.56 5.20 2.56
N LEU A 62 -17.10 5.31 3.77
CA LEU A 62 -16.42 4.85 4.99
C LEU A 62 -16.14 3.35 4.96
N LEU A 63 -17.12 2.55 4.54
CA LEU A 63 -16.93 1.09 4.41
C LEU A 63 -15.91 0.73 3.34
N ALA A 64 -15.91 1.43 2.20
CA ALA A 64 -14.91 1.21 1.15
C ALA A 64 -13.51 1.55 1.64
N ASN A 65 -13.33 2.68 2.31
CA ASN A 65 -12.05 3.09 2.87
C ASN A 65 -11.55 2.12 3.96
N ALA A 66 -12.45 1.69 4.86
CA ALA A 66 -12.10 0.71 5.90
C ALA A 66 -11.62 -0.64 5.31
N ARG A 67 -12.31 -1.12 4.26
CA ARG A 67 -11.90 -2.34 3.55
C ARG A 67 -10.54 -2.18 2.86
N LEU A 68 -10.30 -1.01 2.26
CA LEU A 68 -9.01 -0.71 1.62
C LEU A 68 -7.88 -0.67 2.66
N SER A 69 -8.07 0.03 3.78
CA SER A 69 -7.10 0.08 4.87
C SER A 69 -6.78 -1.32 5.44
N ALA A 70 -7.80 -2.12 5.69
CA ALA A 70 -7.61 -3.50 6.19
C ALA A 70 -6.83 -4.37 5.20
N ARG A 71 -7.09 -4.21 3.89
CA ARG A 71 -6.32 -4.90 2.85
C ARG A 71 -4.87 -4.44 2.81
N ASP A 72 -4.62 -3.14 2.89
CA ASP A 72 -3.26 -2.57 2.87
C ASP A 72 -2.46 -3.01 4.10
N GLU A 73 -3.07 -3.04 5.28
CA GLU A 73 -2.46 -3.56 6.50
C GLU A 73 -2.08 -5.04 6.37
N MET A 74 -3.00 -5.86 5.83
CA MET A 74 -2.74 -7.28 5.59
C MET A 74 -1.59 -7.48 4.60
N LEU A 75 -1.58 -6.74 3.48
CA LEU A 75 -0.49 -6.80 2.50
C LEU A 75 0.84 -6.33 3.10
N GLY A 76 0.82 -5.29 3.93
CA GLY A 76 1.98 -4.81 4.66
C GLY A 76 2.56 -5.88 5.60
N ALA A 77 1.69 -6.53 6.39
CA ALA A 77 2.08 -7.61 7.28
C ALA A 77 2.68 -8.82 6.52
N LYS A 78 2.08 -9.20 5.38
CA LYS A 78 2.60 -10.28 4.54
C LYS A 78 3.98 -9.96 3.98
N ARG A 79 4.18 -8.74 3.47
CA ARG A 79 5.49 -8.29 2.98
C ARG A 79 6.54 -8.34 4.10
N ALA A 80 6.21 -7.87 5.28
CA ALA A 80 7.10 -7.91 6.43
C ALA A 80 7.50 -9.34 6.83
N LEU A 81 6.58 -10.31 6.73
CA LEU A 81 6.89 -11.72 6.96
C LEU A 81 7.84 -12.29 5.91
N VAL A 82 7.61 -12.02 4.63
CA VAL A 82 8.49 -12.46 3.54
C VAL A 82 9.89 -11.85 3.70
N GLU A 83 10.00 -10.55 4.00
CA GLU A 83 11.29 -9.89 4.26
C GLU A 83 12.02 -10.56 5.43
N ARG A 84 11.32 -10.90 6.48
CA ARG A 84 11.92 -11.60 7.65
C ARG A 84 12.49 -12.96 7.26
N VAL A 85 11.80 -13.70 6.38
CA VAL A 85 12.31 -14.99 5.87
C VAL A 85 13.61 -14.79 5.06
N LEU A 86 13.70 -13.73 4.27
CA LEU A 86 14.93 -13.43 3.51
C LEU A 86 16.10 -13.06 4.44
N LEU A 87 15.85 -12.26 5.47
CA LEU A 87 16.87 -11.94 6.48
C LEU A 87 17.33 -13.20 7.24
N GLU A 88 16.39 -14.05 7.64
CA GLU A 88 16.74 -15.32 8.30
C GLU A 88 17.53 -16.26 7.37
N ALA A 89 17.23 -16.25 6.07
CA ALA A 89 18.01 -17.02 5.10
C ALA A 89 19.46 -16.51 5.03
N GLU A 90 19.68 -15.21 5.02
CA GLU A 90 21.02 -14.61 5.06
C GLU A 90 21.75 -14.99 6.35
N GLU A 91 21.11 -14.86 7.50
CA GLU A 91 21.68 -15.26 8.80
C GLU A 91 22.06 -16.75 8.82
N ARG A 92 21.23 -17.62 8.24
CA ARG A 92 21.53 -19.06 8.13
C ARG A 92 22.72 -19.33 7.20
N LEU A 93 22.87 -18.58 6.11
CA LEU A 93 24.05 -18.69 5.26
C LEU A 93 25.33 -18.25 5.99
N LEU A 94 25.25 -17.20 6.80
CA LEU A 94 26.35 -16.76 7.65
C LEU A 94 26.67 -17.76 8.77
N ALA A 95 25.69 -18.49 9.27
CA ALA A 95 25.83 -19.48 10.33
C ALA A 95 26.31 -20.87 9.84
N LEU A 96 26.53 -21.06 8.53
CA LEU A 96 27.14 -22.30 8.01
C LEU A 96 28.48 -22.56 8.69
N ASP A 97 28.90 -23.82 8.76
CA ASP A 97 30.30 -24.15 9.13
C ASP A 97 31.30 -23.59 8.12
N ASP A 98 32.56 -23.50 8.52
CA ASP A 98 33.57 -22.81 7.74
C ASP A 98 33.80 -23.44 6.35
N ASP A 99 33.74 -24.77 6.24
CA ASP A 99 33.89 -25.48 4.96
C ASP A 99 32.70 -25.25 4.02
N ALA A 100 31.47 -25.37 4.54
CA ALA A 100 30.28 -25.12 3.76
C ALA A 100 30.18 -23.63 3.32
N TYR A 101 30.58 -22.70 4.20
CA TYR A 101 30.63 -21.29 3.88
C TYR A 101 31.70 -20.99 2.80
N ALA A 102 32.90 -21.53 2.95
CA ALA A 102 33.98 -21.35 1.96
C ALA A 102 33.55 -21.90 0.58
N ARG A 103 32.92 -23.07 0.56
CA ARG A 103 32.42 -23.67 -0.69
C ARG A 103 31.30 -22.83 -1.30
N LEU A 104 30.42 -22.24 -0.48
CA LEU A 104 29.36 -21.33 -0.94
C LEU A 104 29.96 -20.09 -1.62
N ILE A 105 30.95 -19.44 -0.97
CA ILE A 105 31.65 -18.27 -1.52
C ILE A 105 32.41 -18.65 -2.79
N ALA A 106 33.11 -19.79 -2.80
CA ALA A 106 33.80 -20.29 -3.98
C ALA A 106 32.87 -20.49 -5.18
N LYS A 107 31.69 -21.06 -4.97
CA LYS A 107 30.65 -21.16 -6.02
C LYS A 107 30.23 -19.80 -6.56
N GLY A 108 29.99 -18.82 -5.69
CA GLY A 108 29.68 -17.47 -6.09
C GLY A 108 30.78 -16.81 -6.91
N ILE A 109 32.04 -17.01 -6.51
CA ILE A 109 33.20 -16.55 -7.26
C ILE A 109 33.23 -17.19 -8.65
N VAL A 110 33.13 -18.52 -8.73
CA VAL A 110 33.19 -19.25 -10.02
C VAL A 110 32.04 -18.81 -10.95
N GLN A 111 30.90 -18.46 -10.42
CA GLN A 111 29.79 -17.95 -11.22
C GLN A 111 30.00 -16.51 -11.73
N SER A 112 30.66 -15.66 -10.94
CA SER A 112 30.76 -14.22 -11.17
C SER A 112 32.08 -13.81 -11.83
N ALA A 113 33.17 -14.53 -11.58
CA ALA A 113 34.51 -14.20 -12.06
C ALA A 113 34.67 -14.38 -13.58
N ARG A 114 35.45 -13.50 -14.19
CA ARG A 114 35.73 -13.48 -15.63
C ARG A 114 37.15 -13.92 -16.02
N GLY A 115 38.01 -14.18 -15.04
CA GLY A 115 39.42 -14.44 -15.22
C GLY A 115 40.27 -13.16 -15.17
N GLY A 116 41.38 -13.23 -14.47
CA GLY A 116 42.22 -12.06 -14.18
C GLY A 116 41.69 -11.16 -13.07
N ASP A 117 40.55 -11.52 -12.44
CA ASP A 117 39.96 -10.72 -11.38
C ASP A 117 40.83 -10.78 -10.10
N VAL A 118 40.84 -9.65 -9.39
CA VAL A 118 41.49 -9.53 -8.08
C VAL A 118 40.45 -9.84 -7.01
N VAL A 119 40.81 -10.75 -6.09
CA VAL A 119 39.93 -11.16 -4.98
C VAL A 119 40.44 -10.54 -3.69
N ARG A 120 39.53 -9.80 -3.01
CA ARG A 120 39.75 -9.31 -1.64
C ARG A 120 38.71 -9.87 -0.71
N VAL A 121 39.12 -10.31 0.47
CA VAL A 121 38.29 -10.96 1.48
C VAL A 121 37.91 -9.96 2.55
N ALA A 122 36.65 -10.00 3.03
CA ALA A 122 36.22 -9.20 4.16
C ALA A 122 37.01 -9.53 5.43
N ALA A 123 37.36 -8.53 6.24
CA ALA A 123 38.17 -8.70 7.46
C ALA A 123 37.55 -9.77 8.41
N ALA A 124 36.24 -9.80 8.56
CA ALA A 124 35.52 -10.75 9.41
C ALA A 124 35.69 -12.21 8.97
N ASP A 125 35.82 -12.45 7.65
CA ASP A 125 35.82 -13.79 7.08
C ASP A 125 37.22 -14.31 6.75
N ARG A 126 38.26 -13.52 7.00
CA ARG A 126 39.64 -13.87 6.65
C ARG A 126 40.09 -15.24 7.21
N LYS A 127 39.70 -15.57 8.44
CA LYS A 127 40.00 -16.87 9.05
C LYS A 127 39.22 -18.02 8.43
N ARG A 128 37.91 -17.80 8.21
CA ARG A 128 37.00 -18.77 7.62
C ARG A 128 37.35 -19.12 6.17
N LEU A 129 37.89 -18.14 5.44
CA LEU A 129 38.24 -18.23 4.02
C LEU A 129 39.73 -18.38 3.80
N ALA A 130 40.49 -18.82 4.81
CA ALA A 130 41.96 -18.97 4.70
C ALA A 130 42.41 -19.93 3.57
N GLY A 131 41.58 -20.93 3.22
CA GLY A 131 41.81 -21.87 2.11
C GLY A 131 41.00 -21.59 0.85
N LEU A 132 40.48 -20.36 0.67
CA LEU A 132 39.53 -20.02 -0.40
C LEU A 132 40.04 -20.37 -1.81
N SER A 133 41.32 -20.16 -2.09
CA SER A 133 41.91 -20.48 -3.40
C SER A 133 41.80 -21.96 -3.78
N THR A 134 41.94 -22.86 -2.80
CA THR A 134 41.75 -24.31 -3.01
C THR A 134 40.31 -24.64 -3.30
N TRP A 135 39.35 -24.08 -2.49
CA TRP A 135 37.92 -24.26 -2.73
C TRP A 135 37.48 -23.72 -4.10
N VAL A 136 38.04 -22.58 -4.53
CA VAL A 136 37.72 -22.02 -5.84
C VAL A 136 38.25 -22.92 -6.96
N ALA A 137 39.48 -23.45 -6.83
CA ALA A 137 40.04 -24.38 -7.80
C ALA A 137 39.16 -25.65 -7.92
N ASP A 138 38.79 -26.27 -6.79
CA ASP A 138 37.96 -27.48 -6.78
C ASP A 138 36.60 -27.22 -7.45
N VAL A 139 35.95 -26.10 -7.13
CA VAL A 139 34.65 -25.74 -7.69
C VAL A 139 34.75 -25.34 -9.18
N ALA A 140 35.87 -24.72 -9.59
CA ALA A 140 36.10 -24.37 -10.98
C ALA A 140 36.34 -25.63 -11.83
N ASP A 141 37.10 -26.60 -11.32
CA ASP A 141 37.27 -27.92 -11.95
C ASP A 141 35.97 -28.68 -12.06
N GLU A 142 35.11 -28.71 -11.00
CA GLU A 142 33.75 -29.29 -11.03
C GLU A 142 32.89 -28.64 -12.11
N ALA A 143 33.08 -27.33 -12.36
CA ALA A 143 32.31 -26.55 -13.36
C ALA A 143 32.93 -26.56 -14.76
N GLY A 144 34.09 -27.19 -14.95
CA GLY A 144 34.85 -27.20 -16.22
C GLY A 144 35.35 -25.81 -16.65
N ARG A 145 35.67 -24.94 -15.67
CA ARG A 145 36.16 -23.58 -15.90
C ARG A 145 37.61 -23.43 -15.45
N GLU A 146 38.44 -22.85 -16.30
CA GLU A 146 39.76 -22.37 -15.91
C GLU A 146 39.66 -20.90 -15.49
N LEU A 147 40.05 -20.59 -14.26
CA LEU A 147 40.01 -19.25 -13.68
C LEU A 147 41.36 -18.87 -13.13
N GLU A 148 41.96 -17.82 -13.66
CA GLU A 148 43.14 -17.19 -13.07
C GLU A 148 42.66 -16.03 -12.17
N LEU A 149 42.90 -16.14 -10.87
CA LEU A 149 42.52 -15.12 -9.89
C LEU A 149 43.72 -14.68 -9.08
N VAL A 150 43.78 -13.41 -8.76
CA VAL A 150 44.85 -12.82 -7.94
C VAL A 150 44.26 -12.50 -6.55
N TYR A 151 44.77 -13.14 -5.51
CA TYR A 151 44.33 -12.92 -4.14
C TYR A 151 45.22 -11.86 -3.46
N LEU A 152 44.61 -10.77 -3.01
CA LEU A 152 45.31 -9.71 -2.30
C LEU A 152 45.11 -9.82 -0.79
N PRO A 153 46.16 -9.42 0.00
CA PRO A 153 46.09 -9.48 1.46
C PRO A 153 45.24 -8.34 2.09
N GLU A 154 44.90 -7.29 1.31
CA GLU A 154 44.13 -6.18 1.79
C GLU A 154 42.65 -6.59 2.00
N ASP A 155 42.05 -6.02 3.06
CA ASP A 155 40.65 -6.29 3.38
C ASP A 155 39.72 -5.65 2.35
N ALA A 156 38.65 -6.37 2.02
CA ALA A 156 37.51 -5.78 1.31
C ALA A 156 36.71 -4.92 2.26
N ASP A 157 36.15 -3.82 1.75
CA ASP A 157 35.21 -2.95 2.48
C ASP A 157 33.78 -3.57 2.47
N LEU A 158 33.67 -4.71 3.12
CA LEU A 158 32.44 -5.50 3.25
C LEU A 158 32.33 -6.04 4.67
N ALA A 159 31.08 -6.26 5.13
CA ALA A 159 30.84 -6.96 6.38
C ALA A 159 31.25 -8.43 6.31
N HIS A 160 30.89 -9.13 5.22
CA HIS A 160 31.15 -10.55 4.98
C HIS A 160 31.36 -10.84 3.49
N GLY A 161 32.12 -11.92 3.18
CA GLY A 161 32.32 -12.37 1.82
C GLY A 161 33.57 -11.82 1.15
N VAL A 162 33.50 -11.65 -0.16
CA VAL A 162 34.63 -11.19 -0.99
C VAL A 162 34.20 -10.18 -2.03
N VAL A 163 35.13 -9.34 -2.48
CA VAL A 163 34.98 -8.48 -3.66
C VAL A 163 35.88 -9.03 -4.77
N LEU A 164 35.30 -9.16 -5.96
CA LEU A 164 36.00 -9.43 -7.20
C LEU A 164 36.18 -8.10 -7.94
N GLU A 165 37.40 -7.73 -8.27
CA GLU A 165 37.71 -6.50 -8.99
C GLU A 165 38.33 -6.81 -10.33
N ALA A 166 37.79 -6.29 -11.41
CA ALA A 166 38.31 -6.32 -12.77
C ALA A 166 38.25 -4.92 -13.37
N ASP A 167 39.38 -4.38 -13.82
CA ASP A 167 39.56 -3.07 -14.47
C ASP A 167 38.60 -1.93 -13.98
N ARG A 168 37.34 -1.99 -14.34
CA ARG A 168 36.31 -0.97 -14.03
C ARG A 168 35.06 -1.54 -13.40
N VAL A 169 35.03 -2.81 -13.09
CA VAL A 169 33.84 -3.50 -12.56
C VAL A 169 34.23 -4.21 -11.28
N SER A 170 33.47 -4.00 -10.24
CA SER A 170 33.58 -4.81 -9.01
C SER A 170 32.26 -5.62 -8.84
N ALA A 171 32.42 -6.85 -8.38
CA ALA A 171 31.35 -7.72 -8.01
C ALA A 171 31.48 -8.16 -6.56
N GLU A 172 30.44 -8.05 -5.80
CA GLU A 172 30.37 -8.56 -4.43
C GLU A 172 29.85 -10.00 -4.43
N VAL A 173 30.55 -10.88 -3.73
CA VAL A 173 30.12 -12.26 -3.47
C VAL A 173 30.00 -12.44 -1.97
N SER A 174 28.80 -12.29 -1.47
CA SER A 174 28.46 -12.39 -0.05
C SER A 174 27.10 -13.08 0.11
N PRO A 175 26.74 -13.60 1.30
CA PRO A 175 25.40 -14.08 1.57
C PRO A 175 24.34 -13.03 1.25
N ALA A 176 24.56 -11.76 1.61
CA ALA A 176 23.66 -10.65 1.31
C ALA A 176 23.47 -10.46 -0.20
N SER A 177 24.58 -10.41 -0.99
CA SER A 177 24.49 -10.25 -2.44
C SER A 177 23.82 -11.44 -3.13
N MET A 178 24.02 -12.67 -2.63
CA MET A 178 23.38 -13.87 -3.15
C MET A 178 21.86 -13.86 -2.91
N VAL A 179 21.42 -13.46 -1.72
CA VAL A 179 19.97 -13.28 -1.41
C VAL A 179 19.39 -12.14 -2.23
N ALA A 180 20.10 -11.00 -2.32
CA ALA A 180 19.66 -9.84 -3.10
C ALA A 180 19.54 -10.15 -4.59
N GLY A 181 20.52 -10.85 -5.17
CA GLY A 181 20.52 -11.22 -6.59
C GLY A 181 19.37 -12.15 -7.00
N ARG A 182 18.84 -12.93 -6.05
CA ARG A 182 17.72 -13.86 -6.25
C ARG A 182 16.43 -13.43 -5.52
N ARG A 183 16.39 -12.19 -5.07
CA ARG A 183 15.29 -11.67 -4.23
C ARG A 183 13.91 -11.97 -4.79
N ASN A 184 13.67 -11.70 -6.06
CA ASN A 184 12.36 -11.88 -6.68
C ASN A 184 11.94 -13.36 -6.71
N GLU A 185 12.85 -14.25 -7.00
CA GLU A 185 12.65 -15.71 -6.98
C GLU A 185 12.34 -16.18 -5.55
N LEU A 186 13.19 -15.78 -4.60
CA LEU A 186 13.03 -16.15 -3.19
C LEU A 186 11.74 -15.59 -2.59
N MET A 187 11.36 -14.36 -2.94
CA MET A 187 10.08 -13.77 -2.53
C MET A 187 8.89 -14.56 -3.07
N ALA A 188 8.93 -14.98 -4.33
CA ALA A 188 7.86 -15.79 -4.91
C ALA A 188 7.72 -17.14 -4.18
N ILE A 189 8.83 -17.83 -3.95
CA ILE A 189 8.86 -19.12 -3.22
C ILE A 189 8.35 -18.93 -1.78
N ALA A 190 8.83 -17.89 -1.08
CA ALA A 190 8.41 -17.62 0.30
C ALA A 190 6.92 -17.28 0.38
N THR A 191 6.41 -16.48 -0.55
CA THR A 191 4.99 -16.12 -0.62
C THR A 191 4.12 -17.36 -0.84
N ALA A 192 4.46 -18.19 -1.82
CA ALA A 192 3.72 -19.42 -2.11
C ALA A 192 3.73 -20.42 -0.93
N ARG A 193 4.83 -20.45 -0.17
CA ARG A 193 4.94 -21.32 1.01
C ARG A 193 4.23 -20.80 2.25
N LEU A 194 4.24 -19.49 2.47
CA LEU A 194 3.61 -18.85 3.63
C LEU A 194 2.11 -18.66 3.46
N PHE A 195 1.64 -18.50 2.22
CA PHE A 195 0.25 -18.16 1.90
C PHE A 195 -0.31 -19.03 0.77
N PRO A 196 -0.40 -20.36 0.96
CA PRO A 196 -0.78 -21.32 -0.09
C PRO A 196 -2.21 -21.15 -0.62
N ASP A 197 -3.11 -20.53 0.15
CA ASP A 197 -4.54 -20.41 -0.18
C ASP A 197 -4.89 -19.17 -1.06
N GLU A 198 -3.90 -18.40 -1.53
CA GLU A 198 -4.13 -17.15 -2.29
C GLU A 198 -3.94 -17.28 -3.81
N GLU A 199 -3.62 -18.46 -4.32
CA GLU A 199 -3.49 -18.71 -5.76
C GLU A 199 -4.83 -19.09 -6.46
N ALA A 200 -5.98 -18.80 -5.84
CA ALA A 200 -7.30 -19.06 -6.43
C ALA A 200 -8.02 -17.77 -6.83
#